data_6329a6944f47709460f980fe49ecdf8b
#
_entry.id   6329a6944f47709460f980fe49ecdf8b
#
_cell.length_a   1.000
_cell.length_b   1.000
_cell.length_c   1.000
_cell.angle_alpha   90.00
_cell.angle_beta   90.00
_cell.angle_gamma   90.00
#
_symmetry.space_group_name_H-M   'P 1'
#
loop_
_entity.id
_entity.type
_entity.pdbx_description
1 polymer ?
#
loop_
_entity_poly.entity_id
_entity_poly.type
_entity_poly.pdbx_seq_one_letter_code
_entity_poly.pdbx_strand_id
1 'polypeptide(L)'
;MKKIALPFAFILFAVTAYAQDAPTAPDKKDSAAAAGSTQSDSDTRIQALEVQLRSLTDEVEALRGMLRELLKAGPSAPTIAGSAHPTSSRLEPAVLPIAEPPSSPAVAARAPQTTQTQTFGGASSNAKLLNPDISLIGDFIGTAGRNRVAPSRSLELHESELGVQAIIDPYARADVFISFGEEGVGVEEGYLTFTSLPAGLLLKVGKMRAEFGKVNTMHNHALPFIDRPLVTNNLVGGEDGINDAGFSLSRFVKGPKEWFLQGTAQVFRGDSDSLFTANRRQDVSVVGHLRAYKDLNESTNLDLGASYARGHNEIGSHFITALYGADATLRWKPLRRAIYNSFLLRNEFVWSVRDQLSPSNIFQTQHAFGLYSSAEYRVNRRWTVGGRFDRSGRATDAGLTDTGFSTILTYWPSEFSQIRGQYRFGNYAQGNKANEMLIQFVFVLGAHGAHPF
;
A
#
# COMPACT_ATOMS: atom_id res chain seq x y z
N MET A 1 -46.64 -7.40 15.53
CA MET A 1 -45.16 -7.21 15.36
C MET A 1 -44.90 -7.10 13.87
N LYS A 2 -44.76 -5.87 13.35
CA LYS A 2 -44.63 -5.60 11.91
C LYS A 2 -43.16 -5.70 11.54
N LYS A 3 -42.83 -6.55 10.58
CA LYS A 3 -41.52 -6.67 9.95
C LYS A 3 -41.30 -5.45 9.06
N ILE A 4 -40.38 -4.57 9.43
CA ILE A 4 -39.91 -3.48 8.56
C ILE A 4 -38.74 -4.05 7.74
N ALA A 5 -39.03 -4.34 6.48
CA ALA A 5 -38.02 -4.62 5.47
C ALA A 5 -37.51 -3.27 4.98
N LEU A 6 -36.24 -2.97 5.26
CA LEU A 6 -35.54 -1.82 4.68
C LEU A 6 -35.00 -2.25 3.30
N PRO A 7 -35.39 -1.61 2.21
CA PRO A 7 -34.76 -1.88 0.91
C PRO A 7 -33.37 -1.24 0.89
N PHE A 8 -32.35 -2.05 0.60
CA PHE A 8 -31.02 -1.60 0.21
C PHE A 8 -31.16 -0.95 -1.18
N ALA A 9 -31.29 0.38 -1.21
CA ALA A 9 -31.20 1.13 -2.45
C ALA A 9 -29.72 1.30 -2.78
N PHE A 10 -29.22 0.51 -3.72
CA PHE A 10 -28.00 0.76 -4.47
C PHE A 10 -28.22 2.04 -5.28
N ILE A 11 -27.60 3.15 -4.90
CA ILE A 11 -27.52 4.33 -5.76
C ILE A 11 -26.49 4.01 -6.84
N LEU A 12 -26.97 3.43 -7.93
CA LEU A 12 -26.25 3.33 -9.18
C LEU A 12 -26.34 4.71 -9.84
N PHE A 13 -25.27 5.49 -9.83
CA PHE A 13 -25.17 6.65 -10.69
C PHE A 13 -25.04 6.17 -12.14
N ALA A 14 -26.17 6.08 -12.81
CA ALA A 14 -26.20 5.93 -14.25
C ALA A 14 -25.83 7.27 -14.88
N VAL A 15 -24.61 7.39 -15.36
CA VAL A 15 -24.23 8.45 -16.30
C VAL A 15 -24.81 8.06 -17.65
N THR A 16 -25.95 8.64 -17.98
CA THR A 16 -26.54 8.56 -19.32
C THR A 16 -25.64 9.33 -20.28
N ALA A 17 -24.92 8.59 -21.14
CA ALA A 17 -24.24 9.17 -22.29
C ALA A 17 -25.28 9.57 -23.34
N TYR A 18 -25.39 10.86 -23.60
CA TYR A 18 -26.11 11.40 -24.77
C TYR A 18 -25.29 11.05 -26.03
N ALA A 19 -25.87 10.24 -26.90
CA ALA A 19 -25.39 10.05 -28.25
C ALA A 19 -25.73 11.31 -29.06
N GLN A 20 -24.74 12.03 -29.54
CA GLN A 20 -24.88 13.01 -30.60
C GLN A 20 -24.17 12.55 -31.86
N ASP A 21 -24.85 12.78 -32.97
CA ASP A 21 -24.63 12.34 -34.33
C ASP A 21 -23.19 12.43 -34.87
N ALA A 22 -22.83 11.44 -35.67
CA ALA A 22 -21.63 11.39 -36.46
C ALA A 22 -21.64 12.41 -37.60
N PRO A 23 -20.55 13.19 -37.81
CA PRO A 23 -20.38 13.90 -39.08
C PRO A 23 -19.69 12.99 -40.10
N THR A 24 -20.25 13.05 -41.30
CA THR A 24 -19.80 12.47 -42.57
C THR A 24 -18.35 12.81 -42.91
N ALA A 25 -17.64 11.86 -43.50
CA ALA A 25 -16.29 11.96 -43.98
C ALA A 25 -16.09 13.07 -45.06
N PRO A 26 -15.00 13.85 -45.00
CA PRO A 26 -14.61 14.69 -46.16
C PRO A 26 -13.62 13.95 -47.05
N ASP A 27 -13.75 14.29 -48.33
CA ASP A 27 -13.02 13.82 -49.47
C ASP A 27 -11.49 13.97 -49.39
N LYS A 28 -10.82 13.04 -50.04
CA LYS A 28 -9.38 13.09 -50.35
C LYS A 28 -9.07 14.22 -51.32
N LYS A 29 -8.46 15.28 -50.84
CA LYS A 29 -7.49 16.14 -51.55
C LYS A 29 -6.91 17.12 -50.54
N ASP A 30 -5.58 16.98 -50.32
CA ASP A 30 -4.60 17.97 -49.88
C ASP A 30 -3.60 17.34 -48.90
N SER A 31 -2.75 16.51 -49.51
CA SER A 31 -1.55 15.94 -48.85
C SER A 31 -0.32 16.60 -49.46
N ALA A 32 -0.05 17.86 -49.15
CA ALA A 32 1.22 18.49 -49.44
C ALA A 32 1.61 19.69 -48.59
N ALA A 33 0.80 20.09 -47.57
CA ALA A 33 1.10 21.28 -46.76
C ALA A 33 1.41 20.98 -45.27
N ALA A 34 1.37 19.73 -44.81
CA ALA A 34 1.53 19.37 -43.41
C ALA A 34 2.96 19.06 -42.95
N ALA A 35 3.95 19.01 -43.86
CA ALA A 35 5.33 18.68 -43.50
C ALA A 35 6.17 19.87 -42.99
N GLY A 36 5.72 21.10 -43.19
CA GLY A 36 6.46 22.31 -42.78
C GLY A 36 6.10 22.85 -41.39
N SER A 37 4.94 22.49 -40.84
CA SER A 37 4.48 23.04 -39.56
C SER A 37 4.94 22.25 -38.33
N THR A 38 5.23 20.98 -38.49
CA THR A 38 5.69 20.11 -37.37
C THR A 38 7.14 20.37 -36.97
N GLN A 39 7.98 20.83 -37.86
CA GLN A 39 9.38 21.10 -37.55
C GLN A 39 9.57 22.41 -36.78
N SER A 40 8.82 23.46 -37.13
CA SER A 40 8.82 24.74 -36.43
C SER A 40 8.27 24.62 -34.99
N ASP A 41 7.29 23.75 -34.77
CA ASP A 41 6.69 23.52 -33.44
C ASP A 41 7.63 22.71 -32.52
N SER A 42 8.39 21.78 -33.11
CA SER A 42 9.43 21.01 -32.40
C SER A 42 10.60 21.90 -31.97
N ASP A 43 11.06 22.79 -32.83
CA ASP A 43 12.18 23.71 -32.55
C ASP A 43 11.79 24.71 -31.46
N THR A 44 10.54 25.20 -31.47
CA THR A 44 10.02 26.09 -30.43
C THR A 44 9.92 25.38 -29.08
N ARG A 45 9.52 24.11 -29.05
CA ARG A 45 9.49 23.30 -27.83
C ARG A 45 10.88 23.00 -27.28
N ILE A 46 11.84 22.72 -28.14
CA ILE A 46 13.23 22.49 -27.74
C ILE A 46 13.80 23.76 -27.10
N GLN A 47 13.60 24.92 -27.72
CA GLN A 47 14.05 26.21 -27.14
C GLN A 47 13.38 26.50 -25.78
N ALA A 48 12.09 26.21 -25.61
CA ALA A 48 11.40 26.37 -24.34
C ALA A 48 11.98 25.45 -23.24
N LEU A 49 12.29 24.19 -23.59
CA LEU A 49 12.94 23.24 -22.68
C LEU A 49 14.36 23.64 -22.30
N GLU A 50 15.13 24.18 -23.24
CA GLU A 50 16.49 24.70 -22.96
C GLU A 50 16.46 25.88 -21.99
N VAL A 51 15.49 26.78 -22.11
CA VAL A 51 15.29 27.91 -21.18
C VAL A 51 14.92 27.39 -19.78
N GLN A 52 14.03 26.40 -19.69
CA GLN A 52 13.67 25.79 -18.40
C GLN A 52 14.86 25.06 -17.76
N LEU A 53 15.67 24.37 -18.55
CA LEU A 53 16.85 23.66 -18.08
C LEU A 53 17.92 24.64 -17.52
N ARG A 54 18.11 25.78 -18.15
CA ARG A 54 19.00 26.84 -17.64
C ARG A 54 18.48 27.41 -16.31
N SER A 55 17.17 27.73 -16.23
CA SER A 55 16.55 28.22 -15.00
C SER A 55 16.74 27.25 -13.83
N LEU A 56 16.49 25.94 -14.04
CA LEU A 56 16.71 24.91 -13.03
C LEU A 56 18.17 24.79 -12.61
N THR A 57 19.11 24.93 -13.57
CA THR A 57 20.54 24.89 -13.27
C THR A 57 20.93 26.04 -12.36
N ASP A 58 20.44 27.26 -12.63
CA ASP A 58 20.69 28.46 -11.85
C ASP A 58 20.12 28.33 -10.42
N GLU A 59 18.91 27.74 -10.28
CA GLU A 59 18.31 27.45 -8.97
C GLU A 59 19.15 26.45 -8.16
N VAL A 60 19.63 25.39 -8.79
CA VAL A 60 20.52 24.39 -8.14
C VAL A 60 21.81 25.03 -7.69
N GLU A 61 22.41 25.93 -8.48
CA GLU A 61 23.62 26.65 -8.06
C GLU A 61 23.35 27.61 -6.90
N ALA A 62 22.22 28.30 -6.90
CA ALA A 62 21.81 29.16 -5.81
C ALA A 62 21.60 28.38 -4.49
N LEU A 63 20.92 27.22 -4.57
CA LEU A 63 20.73 26.33 -3.41
C LEU A 63 22.05 25.77 -2.89
N ARG A 64 22.98 25.40 -3.77
CA ARG A 64 24.35 24.98 -3.38
C ARG A 64 25.13 26.10 -2.72
N GLY A 65 24.94 27.35 -3.16
CA GLY A 65 25.50 28.53 -2.53
C GLY A 65 25.00 28.72 -1.10
N MET A 66 23.67 28.67 -0.90
CA MET A 66 23.06 28.78 0.43
C MET A 66 23.46 27.65 1.36
N LEU A 67 23.56 26.42 0.85
CA LEU A 67 24.03 25.28 1.66
C LEU A 67 25.48 25.44 2.11
N ARG A 68 26.37 25.97 1.26
CA ARG A 68 27.76 26.27 1.63
C ARG A 68 27.85 27.35 2.71
N GLU A 69 27.03 28.39 2.66
CA GLU A 69 26.95 29.41 3.69
C GLU A 69 26.44 28.88 5.03
N LEU A 70 25.39 28.01 5.00
CA LEU A 70 24.88 27.32 6.19
C LEU A 70 25.93 26.39 6.83
N LEU A 71 26.74 25.70 6.01
CA LEU A 71 27.80 24.83 6.49
C LEU A 71 29.02 25.62 7.06
N LYS A 72 29.23 26.86 6.59
CA LYS A 72 30.25 27.76 7.14
C LYS A 72 29.81 28.42 8.45
N ALA A 73 28.51 28.65 8.64
CA ALA A 73 27.95 29.11 9.89
C ALA A 73 27.80 27.92 10.85
N GLY A 74 28.93 27.44 11.37
CA GLY A 74 28.98 26.35 12.33
C GLY A 74 28.10 26.60 13.55
N PRO A 75 27.64 25.56 14.28
CA PRO A 75 26.72 25.71 15.40
C PRO A 75 27.38 26.51 16.53
N SER A 76 26.87 27.72 16.77
CA SER A 76 27.21 28.51 17.96
C SER A 76 26.64 27.78 19.17
N ALA A 77 27.47 27.07 19.90
CA ALA A 77 27.11 26.46 21.18
C ALA A 77 26.83 27.53 22.22
N PRO A 78 25.73 27.51 22.97
CA PRO A 78 25.56 28.37 24.13
C PRO A 78 26.44 27.86 25.27
N THR A 79 27.36 28.72 25.72
CA THR A 79 28.18 28.52 26.91
C THR A 79 27.31 28.62 28.15
N ILE A 80 27.08 27.50 28.83
CA ILE A 80 26.49 27.51 30.18
C ILE A 80 27.63 27.47 31.17
N ALA A 81 27.72 28.55 31.94
CA ALA A 81 28.66 28.72 33.04
C ALA A 81 28.37 27.70 34.17
N GLY A 82 29.41 27.18 34.75
CA GLY A 82 29.40 26.14 35.74
C GLY A 82 28.78 26.52 37.09
N SER A 83 28.31 25.52 37.81
CA SER A 83 28.16 25.55 39.25
C SER A 83 28.30 24.14 39.85
N ALA A 84 29.33 24.00 40.61
CA ALA A 84 29.66 23.18 41.78
C ALA A 84 28.88 21.89 42.11
N HIS A 85 29.63 20.81 42.24
CA HIS A 85 29.28 19.60 43.01
C HIS A 85 29.13 19.89 44.51
N PRO A 86 28.32 19.10 45.24
CA PRO A 86 28.88 18.38 46.37
C PRO A 86 28.51 16.89 46.48
N THR A 87 29.56 16.14 46.76
CA THR A 87 29.76 14.98 47.66
C THR A 87 28.59 14.01 47.98
N SER A 88 28.96 12.79 47.76
CA SER A 88 28.49 11.50 48.25
C SER A 88 28.02 11.48 49.72
N SER A 89 26.90 10.76 49.94
CA SER A 89 26.71 9.99 51.16
C SER A 89 25.82 8.76 50.91
N ARG A 90 26.42 7.64 51.26
CA ARG A 90 25.94 6.27 51.30
C ARG A 90 24.96 6.13 52.49
N LEU A 91 23.77 5.58 52.29
CA LEU A 91 22.94 4.99 53.38
C LEU A 91 22.30 3.68 52.93
N GLU A 92 22.35 2.72 53.81
CA GLU A 92 21.89 1.31 53.76
C GLU A 92 20.37 1.14 53.86
N PRO A 93 19.85 -0.07 53.64
CA PRO A 93 18.45 -0.32 53.34
C PRO A 93 17.58 -0.45 54.60
N ALA A 94 16.39 0.16 54.57
CA ALA A 94 15.32 -0.08 55.55
C ALA A 94 14.26 -1.02 54.99
N VAL A 95 14.01 -2.10 55.74
CA VAL A 95 12.93 -3.06 55.55
C VAL A 95 11.63 -2.44 55.95
N LEU A 96 10.58 -2.56 55.15
CA LEU A 96 9.22 -2.18 55.49
C LEU A 96 8.22 -3.31 55.31
N PRO A 97 7.17 -3.32 56.13
CA PRO A 97 6.30 -4.48 56.32
C PRO A 97 5.20 -4.61 55.27
N ILE A 98 4.76 -5.83 55.11
CA ILE A 98 3.68 -6.33 54.27
C ILE A 98 2.33 -5.81 54.81
N ALA A 99 1.51 -5.21 53.94
CA ALA A 99 0.11 -4.91 54.18
C ALA A 99 -0.78 -5.68 53.19
N GLU A 100 -1.81 -6.31 53.70
CA GLU A 100 -2.80 -7.15 53.06
C GLU A 100 -3.72 -6.36 52.11
N PRO A 101 -4.39 -7.06 51.13
CA PRO A 101 -5.17 -6.41 50.10
C PRO A 101 -6.62 -6.11 50.50
N PRO A 102 -7.22 -5.03 50.05
CA PRO A 102 -8.67 -4.85 50.15
C PRO A 102 -9.39 -5.37 48.90
N SER A 103 -10.56 -5.89 49.20
CA SER A 103 -11.60 -6.48 48.36
C SER A 103 -12.01 -5.70 47.11
N SER A 104 -12.36 -6.49 46.07
CA SER A 104 -12.93 -6.08 44.79
C SER A 104 -14.15 -5.18 44.85
N PRO A 105 -14.34 -4.29 43.90
CA PRO A 105 -15.66 -3.91 43.43
C PRO A 105 -15.90 -4.24 41.96
N ALA A 106 -17.10 -4.66 41.72
CA ALA A 106 -17.97 -4.71 40.55
C ALA A 106 -17.41 -4.41 39.16
N VAL A 107 -17.67 -5.36 38.27
CA VAL A 107 -17.53 -5.33 36.83
C VAL A 107 -18.38 -4.19 36.23
N ALA A 108 -17.74 -3.12 35.81
CA ALA A 108 -18.33 -2.17 34.88
C ALA A 108 -17.96 -2.57 33.43
N ALA A 109 -18.99 -2.67 32.61
CA ALA A 109 -18.88 -3.02 31.20
C ALA A 109 -17.89 -2.08 30.48
N ARG A 110 -16.83 -2.67 29.93
CA ARG A 110 -15.80 -1.96 29.20
C ARG A 110 -16.26 -1.79 27.76
N ALA A 111 -16.41 -0.56 27.33
CA ALA A 111 -16.59 -0.19 25.93
C ALA A 111 -15.42 -0.73 25.08
N PRO A 112 -15.61 -1.01 23.76
CA PRO A 112 -14.57 -1.54 22.91
C PRO A 112 -13.41 -0.55 22.85
N GLN A 113 -12.25 -0.98 23.33
CA GLN A 113 -11.01 -0.21 23.19
C GLN A 113 -10.65 -0.18 21.71
N THR A 114 -10.78 1.00 21.11
CA THR A 114 -9.98 1.39 19.94
C THR A 114 -8.53 1.07 20.25
N THR A 115 -7.87 0.39 19.34
CA THR A 115 -6.44 0.04 19.39
C THR A 115 -5.65 1.33 19.64
N GLN A 116 -5.32 1.61 20.89
CA GLN A 116 -4.39 2.67 21.22
C GLN A 116 -3.01 2.20 20.72
N THR A 117 -2.49 2.86 19.71
CA THR A 117 -1.09 2.81 19.33
C THR A 117 -0.27 3.11 20.58
N GLN A 118 0.50 2.14 21.06
CA GLN A 118 1.39 2.35 22.21
C GLN A 118 2.42 3.39 21.83
N THR A 119 2.34 4.53 22.44
CA THR A 119 3.25 5.65 22.26
C THR A 119 4.52 5.44 23.09
N PHE A 120 5.64 5.12 22.47
CA PHE A 120 6.94 5.12 23.12
C PHE A 120 7.47 6.56 23.22
N GLY A 121 7.87 6.97 24.43
CA GLY A 121 8.49 8.26 24.71
C GLY A 121 7.67 9.13 25.67
N GLY A 122 8.25 9.45 26.82
CA GLY A 122 7.65 10.16 27.97
C GLY A 122 7.26 11.63 27.78
N ALA A 123 6.82 12.04 26.58
CA ALA A 123 6.22 13.36 26.38
C ALA A 123 4.77 13.35 26.85
N SER A 124 4.34 14.43 27.52
CA SER A 124 2.96 14.61 27.96
C SER A 124 1.99 14.47 26.78
N SER A 125 0.82 13.86 27.00
CA SER A 125 -0.20 13.59 25.97
C SER A 125 -0.59 14.81 25.11
N ASN A 126 -0.49 16.02 25.66
CA ASN A 126 -0.78 17.28 24.96
C ASN A 126 0.31 17.71 23.97
N ALA A 127 1.59 17.34 24.20
CA ALA A 127 2.68 17.64 23.27
C ALA A 127 2.64 16.72 22.04
N LYS A 128 2.01 15.55 22.14
CA LYS A 128 1.85 14.58 21.01
C LYS A 128 0.73 14.93 20.04
N LEU A 129 -0.24 15.72 20.43
CA LEU A 129 -1.33 16.16 19.56
C LEU A 129 -0.86 17.13 18.45
N LEU A 130 0.27 17.79 18.65
CA LEU A 130 0.80 18.79 17.70
C LEU A 130 2.05 18.31 16.95
N ASN A 131 2.68 17.21 17.37
CA ASN A 131 3.86 16.66 16.71
C ASN A 131 3.47 15.45 15.87
N PRO A 132 3.82 15.40 14.58
CA PRO A 132 3.58 14.21 13.76
C PRO A 132 4.38 13.01 14.30
N ASP A 133 3.78 11.83 14.23
CA ASP A 133 4.51 10.57 14.36
C ASP A 133 5.35 10.39 13.09
N ILE A 134 6.66 10.27 13.25
CA ILE A 134 7.61 10.10 12.15
C ILE A 134 8.26 8.74 12.30
N SER A 135 8.26 7.97 11.21
CA SER A 135 8.96 6.69 11.09
C SER A 135 9.81 6.65 9.84
N LEU A 136 10.93 5.97 9.91
CA LEU A 136 11.75 5.62 8.75
C LEU A 136 11.91 4.11 8.73
N ILE A 137 11.54 3.49 7.62
CA ILE A 137 11.67 2.05 7.38
C ILE A 137 12.71 1.87 6.28
N GLY A 138 13.69 0.99 6.50
CA GLY A 138 14.64 0.60 5.47
C GLY A 138 14.43 -0.86 5.11
N ASP A 139 14.36 -1.15 3.81
CA ASP A 139 14.22 -2.48 3.23
C ASP A 139 15.41 -2.76 2.31
N PHE A 140 16.27 -3.69 2.75
CA PHE A 140 17.43 -4.14 2.00
C PHE A 140 17.22 -5.58 1.53
N ILE A 141 17.43 -5.84 0.23
CA ILE A 141 17.25 -7.15 -0.38
C ILE A 141 18.57 -7.64 -0.97
N GLY A 142 18.90 -8.90 -0.66
CA GLY A 142 19.95 -9.66 -1.32
C GLY A 142 19.34 -10.80 -2.15
N THR A 143 19.82 -10.99 -3.38
CA THR A 143 19.32 -12.03 -4.29
C THR A 143 20.46 -12.87 -4.81
N ALA A 144 20.30 -14.19 -4.76
CA ALA A 144 21.21 -15.17 -5.35
C ALA A 144 20.43 -16.19 -6.18
N GLY A 145 20.99 -16.67 -7.26
CA GLY A 145 20.33 -17.64 -8.12
C GLY A 145 20.11 -17.12 -9.53
N ARG A 146 19.04 -17.59 -10.18
CA ARG A 146 18.81 -17.27 -11.60
C ARG A 146 17.34 -17.05 -11.89
N ASN A 147 17.02 -15.86 -12.39
CA ASN A 147 15.74 -15.52 -12.99
C ASN A 147 15.98 -14.72 -14.28
N ARG A 148 15.56 -15.28 -15.41
CA ARG A 148 15.74 -14.62 -16.71
C ARG A 148 14.55 -13.75 -17.12
N VAL A 149 13.41 -13.90 -16.44
CA VAL A 149 12.16 -13.19 -16.76
C VAL A 149 12.09 -11.88 -16.00
N ALA A 150 12.43 -11.93 -14.71
CA ALA A 150 12.48 -10.75 -13.83
C ALA A 150 13.81 -10.80 -13.04
N PRO A 151 14.94 -10.40 -13.67
CA PRO A 151 16.24 -10.41 -13.00
C PRO A 151 16.26 -9.33 -11.89
N SER A 152 16.61 -9.75 -10.68
CA SER A 152 16.84 -8.85 -9.55
C SER A 152 18.33 -8.55 -9.39
N ARG A 153 18.67 -7.41 -8.77
CA ARG A 153 20.04 -7.08 -8.41
C ARG A 153 20.53 -8.02 -7.31
N SER A 154 21.84 -8.26 -7.27
CA SER A 154 22.42 -9.14 -6.23
C SER A 154 22.27 -8.57 -4.83
N LEU A 155 22.43 -7.25 -4.69
CA LEU A 155 22.25 -6.48 -3.46
C LEU A 155 21.59 -5.15 -3.81
N GLU A 156 20.58 -4.75 -3.04
CA GLU A 156 19.80 -3.57 -3.33
C GLU A 156 19.24 -2.96 -2.04
N LEU A 157 19.39 -1.64 -1.86
CA LEU A 157 18.52 -0.89 -0.96
C LEU A 157 17.20 -0.71 -1.71
N HIS A 158 16.31 -1.69 -1.54
CA HIS A 158 15.07 -1.77 -2.30
C HIS A 158 14.21 -0.54 -2.06
N GLU A 159 14.03 -0.18 -0.77
CA GLU A 159 13.21 0.95 -0.39
C GLU A 159 13.61 1.46 1.00
N SER A 160 13.56 2.79 1.16
CA SER A 160 13.49 3.42 2.46
C SER A 160 12.26 4.30 2.49
N GLU A 161 11.32 4.03 3.41
CA GLU A 161 10.07 4.77 3.50
C GLU A 161 10.08 5.71 4.70
N LEU A 162 9.81 6.99 4.46
CA LEU A 162 9.52 7.98 5.47
C LEU A 162 8.01 8.10 5.65
N GLY A 163 7.50 7.64 6.79
CA GLY A 163 6.11 7.83 7.20
C GLY A 163 5.95 9.06 8.10
N VAL A 164 5.02 9.93 7.75
CA VAL A 164 4.63 11.09 8.56
C VAL A 164 3.12 11.04 8.76
N GLN A 165 2.70 10.92 10.02
CA GLN A 165 1.28 10.78 10.37
C GLN A 165 0.92 11.80 11.45
N ALA A 166 -0.17 12.55 11.25
CA ALA A 166 -0.60 13.56 12.21
C ALA A 166 -2.12 13.68 12.28
N ILE A 167 -2.62 13.90 13.50
CA ILE A 167 -3.97 14.41 13.70
C ILE A 167 -3.90 15.91 13.42
N ILE A 168 -4.61 16.41 12.40
CA ILE A 168 -4.63 17.82 12.03
C ILE A 168 -5.59 18.58 12.96
N ASP A 169 -6.77 18.01 13.16
CA ASP A 169 -7.82 18.52 14.04
C ASP A 169 -8.69 17.33 14.54
N PRO A 170 -9.73 17.56 15.39
CA PRO A 170 -10.58 16.48 15.87
C PRO A 170 -11.34 15.69 14.79
N TYR A 171 -11.35 16.17 13.55
CA TYR A 171 -12.16 15.64 12.45
C TYR A 171 -11.31 15.02 11.34
N ALA A 172 -10.01 15.35 11.30
CA ALA A 172 -9.13 14.98 10.19
C ALA A 172 -7.75 14.52 10.65
N ARG A 173 -7.21 13.51 9.95
CA ARG A 173 -5.86 12.98 10.08
C ARG A 173 -5.17 13.03 8.71
N ALA A 174 -3.89 13.37 8.69
CA ALA A 174 -3.01 13.28 7.52
C ALA A 174 -2.07 12.08 7.65
N ASP A 175 -1.89 11.37 6.55
CA ASP A 175 -0.91 10.30 6.40
C ASP A 175 -0.13 10.55 5.11
N VAL A 176 1.21 10.58 5.19
CA VAL A 176 2.11 10.78 4.05
C VAL A 176 3.23 9.76 4.13
N PHE A 177 3.45 9.04 3.04
CA PHE A 177 4.51 8.04 2.89
C PHE A 177 5.34 8.39 1.66
N ILE A 178 6.64 8.59 1.89
CA ILE A 178 7.61 8.98 0.86
C ILE A 178 8.66 7.88 0.78
N SER A 179 8.76 7.25 -0.38
CA SER A 179 9.78 6.24 -0.64
C SER A 179 11.04 6.85 -1.24
N PHE A 180 12.17 6.31 -0.83
CA PHE A 180 13.50 6.62 -1.34
C PHE A 180 14.15 5.30 -1.75
N GLY A 181 14.48 5.16 -3.00
CA GLY A 181 15.16 4.00 -3.53
C GLY A 181 16.31 4.40 -4.44
N GLU A 182 16.97 3.42 -5.03
CA GLU A 182 18.03 3.68 -6.01
C GLU A 182 17.49 4.33 -7.30
N GLU A 183 16.19 4.22 -7.55
CA GLU A 183 15.50 4.80 -8.71
C GLU A 183 15.05 6.26 -8.48
N GLY A 184 15.12 6.74 -7.23
CA GLY A 184 14.77 8.11 -6.90
C GLY A 184 13.89 8.26 -5.66
N VAL A 185 13.12 9.35 -5.62
CA VAL A 185 12.20 9.68 -4.54
C VAL A 185 10.78 9.74 -5.10
N GLY A 186 9.87 9.04 -4.44
CA GLY A 186 8.45 9.00 -4.82
C GLY A 186 7.53 9.23 -3.63
N VAL A 187 6.34 9.77 -3.89
CA VAL A 187 5.26 9.76 -2.91
C VAL A 187 4.46 8.49 -3.14
N GLU A 188 4.54 7.54 -2.21
CA GLU A 188 3.73 6.32 -2.30
C GLU A 188 2.27 6.61 -1.99
N GLU A 189 2.02 7.20 -0.83
CA GLU A 189 0.69 7.63 -0.42
C GLU A 189 0.77 9.01 0.24
N GLY A 190 -0.29 9.80 0.06
CA GLY A 190 -0.43 11.10 0.73
C GLY A 190 -1.89 11.49 0.72
N TYR A 191 -2.58 11.35 1.88
CA TYR A 191 -4.01 11.58 1.96
C TYR A 191 -4.46 12.12 3.31
N LEU A 192 -5.60 12.80 3.28
CA LEU A 192 -6.37 13.21 4.46
C LEU A 192 -7.49 12.21 4.69
N THR A 193 -7.70 11.82 5.95
CA THR A 193 -8.84 10.99 6.38
C THR A 193 -9.76 11.81 7.26
N PHE A 194 -10.99 12.03 6.82
CA PHE A 194 -12.06 12.63 7.59
C PHE A 194 -12.83 11.54 8.34
N THR A 195 -12.80 11.61 9.67
CA THR A 195 -13.32 10.53 10.56
C THR A 195 -14.67 10.85 11.18
N SER A 196 -15.14 12.09 11.08
CA SER A 196 -16.34 12.59 11.78
C SER A 196 -17.49 12.92 10.83
N LEU A 197 -17.60 12.20 9.72
CA LEU A 197 -18.71 12.38 8.77
C LEU A 197 -20.00 11.77 9.31
N PRO A 198 -21.17 12.31 8.90
CA PRO A 198 -22.48 11.74 9.25
C PRO A 198 -22.59 10.26 8.89
N ALA A 199 -23.42 9.52 9.62
CA ALA A 199 -23.69 8.10 9.41
C ALA A 199 -22.47 7.17 9.56
N GLY A 200 -21.39 7.59 10.22
CA GLY A 200 -20.18 6.81 10.40
C GLY A 200 -19.40 6.55 9.11
N LEU A 201 -19.49 7.47 8.17
CA LEU A 201 -18.71 7.46 6.94
C LEU A 201 -17.28 7.92 7.23
N LEU A 202 -16.32 7.31 6.54
CA LEU A 202 -14.93 7.73 6.48
C LEU A 202 -14.62 8.15 5.04
N LEU A 203 -14.05 9.33 4.87
CA LEU A 203 -13.63 9.85 3.56
C LEU A 203 -12.12 10.05 3.57
N LYS A 204 -11.43 9.42 2.62
CA LYS A 204 -10.03 9.73 2.32
C LYS A 204 -9.94 10.55 1.04
N VAL A 205 -9.04 11.53 0.99
CA VAL A 205 -8.80 12.41 -0.16
C VAL A 205 -7.29 12.54 -0.35
N GLY A 206 -6.79 12.17 -1.52
CA GLY A 206 -5.37 12.24 -1.85
C GLY A 206 -4.90 11.07 -2.70
N LYS A 207 -3.58 10.83 -2.75
CA LYS A 207 -2.99 9.66 -3.39
C LYS A 207 -3.00 8.51 -2.40
N MET A 208 -3.54 7.36 -2.79
CA MET A 208 -3.64 6.19 -1.92
C MET A 208 -3.71 4.88 -2.72
N ARG A 209 -3.28 3.80 -2.10
CA ARG A 209 -3.49 2.45 -2.60
C ARG A 209 -4.97 2.08 -2.53
N ALA A 210 -5.49 1.53 -3.62
CA ALA A 210 -6.91 1.13 -3.68
C ALA A 210 -7.18 -0.08 -2.79
N GLU A 211 -8.37 -0.10 -2.21
CA GLU A 211 -8.90 -1.26 -1.48
C GLU A 211 -9.34 -2.36 -2.47
N PHE A 212 -8.36 -3.04 -3.07
CA PHE A 212 -8.56 -4.16 -3.98
C PHE A 212 -7.77 -5.37 -3.49
N GLY A 213 -8.46 -6.45 -3.10
CA GLY A 213 -7.85 -7.60 -2.45
C GLY A 213 -7.16 -7.25 -1.13
N LYS A 214 -6.10 -7.98 -0.78
CA LYS A 214 -5.28 -7.75 0.43
C LYS A 214 -3.90 -7.21 0.09
N VAL A 215 -3.25 -7.75 -0.94
CA VAL A 215 -1.87 -7.39 -1.27
C VAL A 215 -1.76 -5.96 -1.79
N ASN A 216 -2.76 -5.48 -2.54
CA ASN A 216 -2.72 -4.13 -3.08
C ASN A 216 -2.66 -3.03 -2.02
N THR A 217 -3.21 -3.28 -0.84
CA THR A 217 -3.21 -2.31 0.27
C THR A 217 -1.93 -2.33 1.11
N MET A 218 -0.99 -3.24 0.82
CA MET A 218 0.25 -3.41 1.59
C MET A 218 1.43 -2.77 0.87
N HIS A 219 2.26 -2.03 1.61
CA HIS A 219 3.57 -1.58 1.15
C HIS A 219 4.51 -2.78 1.06
N ASN A 220 5.60 -2.67 0.27
CA ASN A 220 6.48 -3.80 -0.01
C ASN A 220 7.13 -4.38 1.25
N HIS A 221 7.64 -3.54 2.12
CA HIS A 221 8.25 -3.94 3.38
C HIS A 221 7.27 -4.58 4.38
N ALA A 222 5.96 -4.31 4.23
CA ALA A 222 4.89 -4.87 5.07
C ALA A 222 4.34 -6.21 4.57
N LEU A 223 4.76 -6.66 3.40
CA LEU A 223 4.35 -7.95 2.86
C LEU A 223 4.92 -9.11 3.71
N PRO A 224 4.20 -10.24 3.82
CA PRO A 224 4.70 -11.44 4.50
C PRO A 224 5.72 -12.24 3.68
N PHE A 225 6.02 -11.81 2.48
CA PHE A 225 6.97 -12.37 1.53
C PHE A 225 7.82 -11.27 0.90
N ILE A 226 8.98 -11.61 0.34
CA ILE A 226 9.94 -10.61 -0.18
C ILE A 226 9.49 -10.04 -1.52
N ASP A 227 8.85 -10.85 -2.36
CA ASP A 227 8.35 -10.47 -3.67
C ASP A 227 6.81 -10.49 -3.72
N ARG A 228 6.20 -9.65 -4.53
CA ARG A 228 4.75 -9.70 -4.72
C ARG A 228 4.31 -10.99 -5.42
N PRO A 229 3.09 -11.50 -5.11
CA PRO A 229 2.51 -12.66 -5.79
C PRO A 229 2.43 -12.45 -7.30
N LEU A 230 2.59 -13.53 -8.08
CA LEU A 230 2.50 -13.47 -9.55
C LEU A 230 1.17 -12.89 -10.04
N VAL A 231 0.08 -13.12 -9.33
CA VAL A 231 -1.23 -12.56 -9.68
C VAL A 231 -1.24 -11.04 -9.59
N THR A 232 -0.59 -10.46 -8.57
CA THR A 232 -0.45 -9.00 -8.43
C THR A 232 0.40 -8.43 -9.54
N ASN A 233 1.55 -9.05 -9.82
CA ASN A 233 2.46 -8.61 -10.88
C ASN A 233 1.84 -8.69 -12.28
N ASN A 234 1.09 -9.74 -12.57
CA ASN A 234 0.58 -10.00 -13.92
C ASN A 234 -0.78 -9.35 -14.20
N LEU A 235 -1.62 -9.12 -13.17
CA LEU A 235 -3.01 -8.71 -13.35
C LEU A 235 -3.42 -7.42 -12.64
N VAL A 236 -2.70 -6.99 -11.58
CA VAL A 236 -3.13 -5.86 -10.73
C VAL A 236 -2.25 -4.62 -10.87
N GLY A 237 -1.24 -4.66 -11.75
CA GLY A 237 -0.37 -3.51 -12.00
C GLY A 237 0.98 -3.56 -11.29
N GLY A 238 1.46 -4.75 -10.93
CA GLY A 238 2.82 -4.93 -10.43
C GLY A 238 3.05 -4.45 -9.01
N GLU A 239 4.17 -3.80 -8.78
CA GLU A 239 4.66 -3.41 -7.45
C GLU A 239 3.82 -2.30 -6.84
N ASP A 240 3.50 -1.28 -7.62
CA ASP A 240 2.64 -0.18 -7.18
C ASP A 240 1.16 -0.58 -7.13
N GLY A 241 0.76 -1.53 -7.97
CA GLY A 241 -0.61 -1.97 -8.04
C GLY A 241 -1.58 -0.85 -8.47
N ILE A 242 -2.78 -0.82 -7.88
CA ILE A 242 -3.72 0.28 -8.07
C ILE A 242 -3.41 1.33 -7.00
N ASN A 243 -2.65 2.35 -7.36
CA ASN A 243 -2.23 3.44 -6.48
C ASN A 243 -2.33 4.78 -7.23
N ASP A 244 -3.27 5.65 -6.85
CA ASP A 244 -3.51 6.89 -7.58
C ASP A 244 -4.17 7.96 -6.69
N ALA A 245 -4.24 9.19 -7.22
CA ALA A 245 -4.93 10.30 -6.58
C ALA A 245 -6.45 10.19 -6.76
N GLY A 246 -7.20 10.36 -5.68
CA GLY A 246 -8.64 10.23 -5.72
C GLY A 246 -9.35 10.39 -4.39
N PHE A 247 -10.54 9.80 -4.34
CA PHE A 247 -11.42 9.80 -3.18
C PHE A 247 -11.78 8.37 -2.80
N SER A 248 -11.82 8.10 -1.49
CA SER A 248 -12.27 6.81 -0.95
C SER A 248 -13.33 7.07 0.12
N LEU A 249 -14.50 6.51 -0.06
CA LEU A 249 -15.60 6.58 0.90
C LEU A 249 -15.85 5.18 1.45
N SER A 250 -15.76 5.01 2.76
CA SER A 250 -16.01 3.72 3.41
C SER A 250 -16.95 3.84 4.59
N ARG A 251 -17.61 2.72 4.90
CA ARG A 251 -18.51 2.60 6.06
C ARG A 251 -18.44 1.21 6.64
N PHE A 252 -18.38 1.18 7.99
CA PHE A 252 -18.54 -0.05 8.76
C PHE A 252 -20.01 -0.20 9.20
N VAL A 253 -20.54 -1.41 9.05
CA VAL A 253 -21.90 -1.74 9.45
C VAL A 253 -21.88 -3.06 10.21
N LYS A 254 -22.58 -3.12 11.34
CA LYS A 254 -22.80 -4.39 12.04
C LYS A 254 -23.79 -5.25 11.23
N GLY A 255 -23.32 -6.39 10.75
CA GLY A 255 -24.12 -7.37 10.03
C GLY A 255 -24.88 -8.32 10.97
N PRO A 256 -25.71 -9.23 10.42
CA PRO A 256 -26.37 -10.28 11.16
C PRO A 256 -25.35 -11.29 11.73
N LYS A 257 -25.71 -11.97 12.83
CA LYS A 257 -24.91 -13.04 13.44
C LYS A 257 -23.45 -12.66 13.73
N GLU A 258 -23.25 -11.43 14.23
CA GLU A 258 -21.93 -10.90 14.63
C GLU A 258 -20.92 -10.71 13.48
N TRP A 259 -21.38 -10.67 12.24
CA TRP A 259 -20.54 -10.21 11.15
C TRP A 259 -20.31 -8.70 11.21
N PHE A 260 -19.09 -8.27 10.99
CA PHE A 260 -18.75 -6.87 10.74
C PHE A 260 -18.57 -6.71 9.22
N LEU A 261 -19.32 -5.80 8.65
CA LEU A 261 -19.31 -5.53 7.22
C LEU A 261 -18.68 -4.17 6.97
N GLN A 262 -17.85 -4.07 5.96
CA GLN A 262 -17.31 -2.81 5.45
C GLN A 262 -17.58 -2.73 3.97
N GLY A 263 -18.12 -1.59 3.53
CA GLY A 263 -18.21 -1.25 2.12
C GLY A 263 -17.29 -0.07 1.83
N THR A 264 -16.50 -0.14 0.77
CA THR A 264 -15.64 0.94 0.29
C THR A 264 -15.93 1.20 -1.18
N ALA A 265 -16.07 2.47 -1.55
CA ALA A 265 -16.20 2.93 -2.92
C ALA A 265 -15.13 4.00 -3.16
N GLN A 266 -14.36 3.86 -4.25
CA GLN A 266 -13.25 4.74 -4.57
C GLN A 266 -13.34 5.18 -6.03
N VAL A 267 -12.93 6.42 -6.27
CA VAL A 267 -12.79 7.01 -7.60
C VAL A 267 -11.40 7.65 -7.67
N PHE A 268 -10.64 7.28 -8.67
CA PHE A 268 -9.28 7.76 -8.90
C PHE A 268 -9.16 8.47 -10.24
N ARG A 269 -8.06 9.21 -10.42
CA ARG A 269 -7.72 9.90 -11.65
C ARG A 269 -7.69 8.95 -12.86
N GLY A 270 -7.32 7.68 -12.64
CA GLY A 270 -7.26 6.64 -13.68
C GLY A 270 -5.86 6.37 -14.22
N ASP A 271 -4.83 6.72 -13.44
CA ASP A 271 -3.41 6.55 -13.78
C ASP A 271 -2.75 5.66 -12.72
N SER A 272 -2.77 4.36 -12.92
CA SER A 272 -2.17 3.38 -11.99
C SER A 272 -1.23 2.47 -12.75
N ASP A 273 0.03 2.89 -12.86
CA ASP A 273 1.12 2.17 -13.52
C ASP A 273 0.70 1.56 -14.88
N SER A 274 0.93 0.29 -15.07
CA SER A 274 0.62 -0.44 -16.31
C SER A 274 -0.83 -0.91 -16.43
N LEU A 275 -1.64 -0.75 -15.37
CA LEU A 275 -3.01 -1.27 -15.35
C LEU A 275 -4.03 -0.32 -15.93
N PHE A 276 -3.99 0.96 -15.47
CA PHE A 276 -4.90 2.00 -15.90
C PHE A 276 -4.14 3.21 -16.42
N THR A 277 -4.64 3.81 -17.50
CA THR A 277 -4.07 5.00 -18.13
C THR A 277 -5.17 5.99 -18.50
N ALA A 278 -5.13 7.18 -17.92
CA ALA A 278 -6.06 8.26 -18.20
C ALA A 278 -5.56 9.09 -19.39
N ASN A 279 -6.09 8.82 -20.57
CA ASN A 279 -5.80 9.62 -21.77
C ASN A 279 -6.58 10.95 -21.78
N ARG A 280 -7.69 11.03 -21.05
CA ARG A 280 -8.57 12.19 -20.92
C ARG A 280 -8.93 12.41 -19.46
N ARG A 281 -9.34 13.64 -19.09
CA ARG A 281 -9.79 13.97 -17.71
C ARG A 281 -10.98 13.13 -17.22
N GLN A 282 -11.77 12.60 -18.11
CA GLN A 282 -12.95 11.77 -17.82
C GLN A 282 -12.63 10.28 -17.73
N ASP A 283 -11.41 9.85 -18.05
CA ASP A 283 -10.99 8.45 -18.05
C ASP A 283 -10.65 8.00 -16.60
N VAL A 284 -11.54 8.32 -15.65
CA VAL A 284 -11.38 7.96 -14.25
C VAL A 284 -11.47 6.46 -14.06
N SER A 285 -10.77 5.94 -13.04
CA SER A 285 -10.95 4.56 -12.58
C SER A 285 -11.80 4.51 -11.32
N VAL A 286 -12.52 3.40 -11.16
CA VAL A 286 -13.38 3.15 -10.01
C VAL A 286 -13.00 1.83 -9.34
N VAL A 287 -13.04 1.80 -8.02
CA VAL A 287 -12.80 0.59 -7.23
C VAL A 287 -13.91 0.45 -6.18
N GLY A 288 -14.44 -0.75 -6.06
CA GLY A 288 -15.38 -1.11 -5.00
C GLY A 288 -14.87 -2.31 -4.22
N HIS A 289 -14.98 -2.28 -2.90
CA HIS A 289 -14.58 -3.37 -2.02
C HIS A 289 -15.66 -3.63 -0.97
N LEU A 290 -16.01 -4.90 -0.80
CA LEU A 290 -16.88 -5.38 0.27
C LEU A 290 -16.09 -6.34 1.14
N ARG A 291 -16.03 -6.07 2.42
CA ARG A 291 -15.36 -6.90 3.41
C ARG A 291 -16.34 -7.41 4.44
N ALA A 292 -16.22 -8.67 4.80
CA ALA A 292 -16.97 -9.32 5.86
C ALA A 292 -16.01 -10.00 6.83
N TYR A 293 -16.01 -9.57 8.08
CA TYR A 293 -15.18 -10.10 9.15
C TYR A 293 -16.04 -10.74 10.23
N LYS A 294 -15.59 -11.88 10.75
CA LYS A 294 -16.23 -12.57 11.86
C LYS A 294 -15.23 -13.32 12.74
N ASP A 295 -15.40 -13.22 14.05
CA ASP A 295 -14.77 -14.14 15.00
C ASP A 295 -15.55 -15.47 15.02
N LEU A 296 -14.92 -16.55 14.54
CA LEU A 296 -15.49 -17.89 14.57
C LEU A 296 -15.51 -18.45 15.99
N ASN A 297 -14.48 -18.13 16.75
CA ASN A 297 -14.34 -18.39 18.18
C ASN A 297 -13.28 -17.43 18.77
N GLU A 298 -13.01 -17.54 20.09
CA GLU A 298 -12.06 -16.67 20.80
C GLU A 298 -10.62 -16.66 20.25
N SER A 299 -10.24 -17.67 19.46
CA SER A 299 -8.89 -17.83 18.90
C SER A 299 -8.83 -17.75 17.39
N THR A 300 -9.97 -17.76 16.70
CA THR A 300 -10.01 -17.88 15.22
C THR A 300 -10.94 -16.85 14.64
N ASN A 301 -10.44 -16.09 13.67
CA ASN A 301 -11.27 -15.19 12.89
C ASN A 301 -11.16 -15.45 11.39
N LEU A 302 -12.20 -15.07 10.68
CA LEU A 302 -12.34 -15.17 9.24
C LEU A 302 -12.62 -13.78 8.67
N ASP A 303 -11.85 -13.41 7.66
CA ASP A 303 -11.98 -12.16 6.92
C ASP A 303 -12.16 -12.51 5.43
N LEU A 304 -13.25 -12.09 4.83
CA LEU A 304 -13.60 -12.34 3.44
C LEU A 304 -13.71 -11.00 2.72
N GLY A 305 -13.19 -10.93 1.50
CA GLY A 305 -13.28 -9.75 0.65
C GLY A 305 -13.80 -10.08 -0.74
N ALA A 306 -14.49 -9.11 -1.34
CA ALA A 306 -14.86 -9.10 -2.75
C ALA A 306 -14.56 -7.72 -3.32
N SER A 307 -13.84 -7.66 -4.43
CA SER A 307 -13.36 -6.42 -5.03
C SER A 307 -13.76 -6.33 -6.49
N TYR A 308 -13.94 -5.11 -6.95
CA TYR A 308 -14.14 -4.75 -8.34
C TYR A 308 -13.31 -3.51 -8.66
N ALA A 309 -12.60 -3.51 -9.78
CA ALA A 309 -11.91 -2.33 -10.29
C ALA A 309 -12.16 -2.20 -11.80
N ARG A 310 -12.25 -0.96 -12.30
CA ARG A 310 -12.43 -0.68 -13.72
C ARG A 310 -11.81 0.64 -14.07
N GLY A 311 -11.04 0.67 -15.18
CA GLY A 311 -10.44 1.88 -15.73
C GLY A 311 -10.12 1.70 -17.21
N HIS A 312 -9.65 2.75 -17.85
CA HIS A 312 -9.13 2.72 -19.21
C HIS A 312 -7.69 2.20 -19.19
N ASN A 313 -7.25 1.57 -20.28
CA ASN A 313 -5.88 1.08 -20.38
C ASN A 313 -5.04 1.89 -21.38
N GLU A 314 -3.75 1.56 -21.49
CA GLU A 314 -2.77 2.31 -22.29
C GLU A 314 -3.06 2.31 -23.80
N ILE A 315 -3.94 1.45 -24.29
CA ILE A 315 -4.26 1.37 -25.72
C ILE A 315 -5.12 2.57 -26.14
N GLY A 316 -5.94 3.08 -25.24
CA GLY A 316 -6.71 4.30 -25.47
C GLY A 316 -8.04 4.36 -24.74
N SER A 317 -8.72 5.51 -24.80
CA SER A 317 -9.95 5.79 -24.04
C SER A 317 -11.16 4.91 -24.39
N HIS A 318 -11.09 4.07 -25.41
CA HIS A 318 -12.13 3.11 -25.75
C HIS A 318 -11.84 1.69 -25.25
N PHE A 319 -10.65 1.48 -24.67
CA PHE A 319 -10.20 0.18 -24.20
C PHE A 319 -10.23 0.14 -22.68
N ILE A 320 -10.92 -0.84 -22.15
CA ILE A 320 -11.21 -0.95 -20.73
C ILE A 320 -10.51 -2.18 -20.16
N THR A 321 -9.99 -2.04 -18.94
CA THR A 321 -9.60 -3.17 -18.10
C THR A 321 -10.53 -3.20 -16.90
N ALA A 322 -11.13 -4.35 -16.65
CA ALA A 322 -11.94 -4.63 -15.46
C ALA A 322 -11.35 -5.80 -14.68
N LEU A 323 -11.23 -5.64 -13.38
CA LEU A 323 -10.77 -6.67 -12.45
C LEU A 323 -11.87 -7.05 -11.48
N TYR A 324 -11.98 -8.34 -11.18
CA TYR A 324 -12.81 -8.88 -10.13
C TYR A 324 -11.90 -9.64 -9.17
N GLY A 325 -12.01 -9.37 -7.89
CA GLY A 325 -11.20 -9.97 -6.84
C GLY A 325 -12.06 -10.69 -5.80
N ALA A 326 -11.56 -11.80 -5.28
CA ALA A 326 -12.08 -12.43 -4.07
C ALA A 326 -10.91 -12.79 -3.18
N ASP A 327 -11.00 -12.50 -1.89
CA ASP A 327 -9.96 -12.82 -0.92
C ASP A 327 -10.54 -13.45 0.35
N ALA A 328 -9.72 -14.27 1.00
CA ALA A 328 -10.06 -14.91 2.26
C ALA A 328 -8.83 -15.03 3.15
N THR A 329 -8.96 -14.57 4.38
CA THR A 329 -7.92 -14.69 5.41
C THR A 329 -8.49 -15.40 6.63
N LEU A 330 -7.88 -16.54 6.97
CA LEU A 330 -8.14 -17.25 8.23
C LEU A 330 -6.98 -17.03 9.17
N ARG A 331 -7.26 -16.49 10.35
CA ARG A 331 -6.27 -16.25 11.39
C ARG A 331 -6.61 -17.03 12.63
N TRP A 332 -5.68 -17.86 13.09
CA TRP A 332 -5.74 -18.54 14.37
C TRP A 332 -4.68 -17.99 15.31
N LYS A 333 -5.09 -17.51 16.49
CA LYS A 333 -4.23 -16.87 17.47
C LYS A 333 -4.74 -17.21 18.88
N PRO A 334 -4.21 -18.25 19.53
CA PRO A 334 -4.72 -18.73 20.80
C PRO A 334 -4.47 -17.70 21.92
N LEU A 335 -5.47 -17.45 22.78
CA LEU A 335 -5.48 -16.37 23.78
C LEU A 335 -4.26 -16.37 24.71
N ARG A 336 -3.85 -17.54 25.20
CA ARG A 336 -2.76 -17.62 26.20
C ARG A 336 -1.36 -17.72 25.57
N ARG A 337 -1.23 -18.04 24.28
CA ARG A 337 0.05 -18.31 23.59
C ARG A 337 0.19 -17.55 22.28
N ALA A 338 -0.58 -16.51 22.09
CA ALA A 338 -0.63 -15.75 20.84
C ALA A 338 0.72 -15.19 20.38
N ILE A 339 1.62 -14.89 21.31
CA ILE A 339 2.98 -14.40 21.02
C ILE A 339 3.94 -15.53 20.61
N TYR A 340 3.61 -16.79 20.91
CA TYR A 340 4.44 -17.96 20.60
C TYR A 340 3.93 -18.75 19.42
N ASN A 341 2.60 -18.88 19.28
CA ASN A 341 1.96 -19.68 18.25
C ASN A 341 0.84 -18.88 17.59
N SER A 342 0.87 -18.80 16.29
CA SER A 342 -0.24 -18.30 15.48
C SER A 342 -0.17 -18.90 14.09
N PHE A 343 -1.32 -19.05 13.47
CA PHE A 343 -1.43 -19.51 12.09
C PHE A 343 -2.22 -18.50 11.27
N LEU A 344 -1.77 -18.25 10.07
CA LEU A 344 -2.39 -17.32 9.15
C LEU A 344 -2.41 -17.93 7.75
N LEU A 345 -3.60 -18.07 7.18
CA LEU A 345 -3.82 -18.51 5.81
C LEU A 345 -4.43 -17.34 5.03
N ARG A 346 -3.81 -16.97 3.91
CA ARG A 346 -4.32 -15.95 3.00
C ARG A 346 -4.49 -16.54 1.60
N ASN A 347 -5.60 -16.23 0.99
CA ASN A 347 -5.88 -16.58 -0.39
C ASN A 347 -6.44 -15.36 -1.11
N GLU A 348 -6.02 -15.17 -2.34
CA GLU A 348 -6.55 -14.11 -3.21
C GLU A 348 -6.70 -14.65 -4.63
N PHE A 349 -7.82 -14.35 -5.25
CA PHE A 349 -8.22 -14.77 -6.59
C PHE A 349 -8.55 -13.53 -7.39
N VAL A 350 -8.00 -13.39 -8.59
CA VAL A 350 -8.25 -12.24 -9.46
C VAL A 350 -8.61 -12.72 -10.85
N TRP A 351 -9.67 -12.18 -11.40
CA TRP A 351 -10.09 -12.31 -12.79
C TRP A 351 -9.91 -10.96 -13.47
N SER A 352 -9.22 -10.94 -14.60
CA SER A 352 -9.00 -9.76 -15.44
C SER A 352 -9.74 -9.91 -16.75
N VAL A 353 -10.46 -8.87 -17.13
CA VAL A 353 -11.13 -8.72 -18.43
C VAL A 353 -10.55 -7.46 -19.07
N ARG A 354 -9.78 -7.62 -20.15
CA ARG A 354 -9.02 -6.55 -20.77
C ARG A 354 -9.33 -6.43 -22.26
N ASP A 355 -9.73 -5.26 -22.67
CA ASP A 355 -9.87 -4.91 -24.08
C ASP A 355 -8.50 -4.59 -24.67
N GLN A 356 -8.22 -5.15 -25.84
CA GLN A 356 -6.96 -4.92 -26.54
C GLN A 356 -7.09 -5.10 -28.06
N LEU A 357 -6.02 -4.81 -28.79
CA LEU A 357 -5.90 -5.10 -30.20
C LEU A 357 -5.10 -6.39 -30.41
N SER A 358 -5.57 -7.24 -31.31
CA SER A 358 -4.77 -8.37 -31.79
C SER A 358 -3.59 -7.89 -32.64
N PRO A 359 -2.58 -8.73 -32.92
CA PRO A 359 -1.52 -8.41 -33.87
C PRO A 359 -2.02 -7.96 -35.24
N SER A 360 -3.23 -8.36 -35.63
CA SER A 360 -3.89 -7.96 -36.88
C SER A 360 -4.72 -6.67 -36.73
N ASN A 361 -4.56 -5.93 -35.63
CA ASN A 361 -5.27 -4.68 -35.33
C ASN A 361 -6.79 -4.83 -35.20
N ILE A 362 -7.27 -6.03 -34.81
CA ILE A 362 -8.67 -6.34 -34.58
C ILE A 362 -8.94 -6.25 -33.08
N PHE A 363 -10.02 -5.57 -32.70
CA PHE A 363 -10.49 -5.51 -31.31
C PHE A 363 -10.76 -6.93 -30.77
N GLN A 364 -10.23 -7.19 -29.57
CA GLN A 364 -10.49 -8.43 -28.84
C GLN A 364 -10.52 -8.17 -27.34
N THR A 365 -11.23 -8.99 -26.59
CA THR A 365 -11.24 -8.97 -25.14
C THR A 365 -10.51 -10.21 -24.61
N GLN A 366 -9.49 -10.00 -23.77
CA GLN A 366 -8.76 -11.06 -23.08
C GLN A 366 -9.32 -11.31 -21.70
N HIS A 367 -9.39 -12.59 -21.33
CA HIS A 367 -9.81 -13.04 -20.00
C HIS A 367 -8.66 -13.78 -19.35
N ALA A 368 -8.12 -13.26 -18.26
CA ALA A 368 -7.05 -13.89 -17.50
C ALA A 368 -7.51 -14.17 -16.06
N PHE A 369 -6.93 -15.20 -15.46
CA PHE A 369 -7.17 -15.58 -14.08
C PHE A 369 -5.87 -15.83 -13.36
N GLY A 370 -5.80 -15.40 -12.10
CA GLY A 370 -4.66 -15.66 -11.24
C GLY A 370 -5.09 -15.83 -9.79
N LEU A 371 -4.24 -16.50 -9.02
CA LEU A 371 -4.41 -16.68 -7.59
C LEU A 371 -3.05 -16.79 -6.88
N TYR A 372 -3.05 -16.46 -5.59
CA TYR A 372 -2.07 -17.00 -4.67
C TYR A 372 -2.73 -17.56 -3.41
N SER A 373 -2.02 -18.49 -2.77
CA SER A 373 -2.35 -19.03 -1.47
C SER A 373 -1.08 -19.06 -0.61
N SER A 374 -1.11 -18.45 0.57
CA SER A 374 0.01 -18.43 1.50
C SER A 374 -0.42 -18.87 2.88
N ALA A 375 0.44 -19.67 3.53
CA ALA A 375 0.26 -20.11 4.90
C ALA A 375 1.50 -19.75 5.71
N GLU A 376 1.29 -19.22 6.90
CA GLU A 376 2.34 -18.83 7.83
C GLU A 376 2.04 -19.41 9.22
N TYR A 377 3.05 -19.97 9.85
CA TYR A 377 2.97 -20.47 11.22
C TYR A 377 4.08 -19.87 12.07
N ARG A 378 3.71 -19.19 13.14
CA ARG A 378 4.63 -18.72 14.17
C ARG A 378 5.00 -19.87 15.07
N VAL A 379 6.26 -20.27 15.02
CA VAL A 379 6.79 -21.42 15.78
C VAL A 379 7.14 -21.02 17.21
N ASN A 380 7.61 -19.79 17.39
CA ASN A 380 7.89 -19.19 18.69
C ASN A 380 7.88 -17.65 18.58
N ARG A 381 8.25 -16.95 19.67
CA ARG A 381 8.22 -15.48 19.71
C ARG A 381 8.96 -14.79 18.55
N ARG A 382 10.03 -15.40 18.02
CA ARG A 382 10.95 -14.79 17.07
C ARG A 382 10.95 -15.45 15.69
N TRP A 383 10.37 -16.63 15.53
CA TRP A 383 10.46 -17.38 14.28
C TRP A 383 9.07 -17.63 13.69
N THR A 384 8.96 -17.37 12.42
CA THR A 384 7.79 -17.71 11.61
C THR A 384 8.25 -18.46 10.37
N VAL A 385 7.59 -19.56 10.06
CA VAL A 385 7.79 -20.32 8.82
C VAL A 385 6.57 -20.17 7.94
N GLY A 386 6.75 -20.12 6.64
CA GLY A 386 5.66 -19.94 5.70
C GLY A 386 5.93 -20.58 4.35
N GLY A 387 4.88 -20.62 3.55
CA GLY A 387 4.93 -21.03 2.16
C GLY A 387 3.89 -20.29 1.35
N ARG A 388 4.17 -20.08 0.06
CA ARG A 388 3.25 -19.46 -0.89
C ARG A 388 3.26 -20.23 -2.20
N PHE A 389 2.08 -20.47 -2.72
CA PHE A 389 1.83 -20.96 -4.06
C PHE A 389 1.22 -19.86 -4.90
N ASP A 390 1.71 -19.69 -6.11
CA ASP A 390 1.28 -18.68 -7.08
C ASP A 390 0.90 -19.36 -8.40
N ARG A 391 -0.19 -18.90 -9.01
CA ARG A 391 -0.54 -19.19 -10.40
C ARG A 391 -1.21 -17.98 -11.02
N SER A 392 -0.73 -17.54 -12.17
CA SER A 392 -1.33 -16.39 -12.86
C SER A 392 -1.22 -16.50 -14.37
N GLY A 393 -2.32 -16.23 -15.06
CA GLY A 393 -2.29 -15.84 -16.46
C GLY A 393 -1.68 -14.46 -16.62
N ARG A 394 -1.36 -14.06 -17.85
CA ARG A 394 -0.92 -12.71 -18.17
C ARG A 394 -2.07 -11.89 -18.73
N ALA A 395 -2.19 -10.62 -18.33
CA ALA A 395 -3.31 -9.76 -18.74
C ALA A 395 -3.41 -9.59 -20.26
N THR A 396 -2.27 -9.55 -20.96
CA THR A 396 -2.20 -9.34 -22.41
C THR A 396 -2.27 -10.63 -23.24
N ASP A 397 -1.99 -11.79 -22.63
CA ASP A 397 -2.04 -13.11 -23.28
C ASP A 397 -2.44 -14.19 -22.26
N ALA A 398 -3.71 -14.47 -22.20
CA ALA A 398 -4.26 -15.47 -21.26
C ALA A 398 -3.84 -16.93 -21.57
N GLY A 399 -3.26 -17.19 -22.73
CA GLY A 399 -2.64 -18.48 -23.07
C GLY A 399 -1.33 -18.72 -22.33
N LEU A 400 -0.69 -17.67 -21.84
CA LEU A 400 0.54 -17.72 -21.06
C LEU A 400 0.21 -17.79 -19.57
N THR A 401 0.69 -18.80 -18.89
CA THR A 401 0.49 -19.00 -17.45
C THR A 401 1.83 -19.14 -16.74
N ASP A 402 1.99 -18.38 -15.68
CA ASP A 402 3.14 -18.44 -14.77
C ASP A 402 2.72 -19.16 -13.48
N THR A 403 3.61 -19.98 -12.93
CA THR A 403 3.40 -20.64 -11.64
C THR A 403 4.63 -20.47 -10.74
N GLY A 404 4.41 -20.39 -9.45
CA GLY A 404 5.48 -20.20 -8.48
C GLY A 404 5.22 -20.94 -7.18
N PHE A 405 6.30 -21.28 -6.48
CA PHE A 405 6.27 -21.79 -5.13
C PHE A 405 7.39 -21.14 -4.33
N SER A 406 7.08 -20.65 -3.13
CA SER A 406 8.06 -20.06 -2.23
C SER A 406 7.98 -20.69 -0.85
N THR A 407 9.15 -20.91 -0.24
CA THR A 407 9.27 -21.21 1.19
C THR A 407 9.88 -20.01 1.89
N ILE A 408 9.39 -19.68 3.08
CA ILE A 408 9.70 -18.43 3.77
C ILE A 408 10.07 -18.74 5.21
N LEU A 409 11.16 -18.15 5.68
CA LEU A 409 11.60 -18.19 7.07
C LEU A 409 11.84 -16.76 7.53
N THR A 410 11.11 -16.33 8.55
CA THR A 410 11.25 -14.98 9.12
C THR A 410 11.76 -15.06 10.56
N TYR A 411 12.78 -14.27 10.87
CA TYR A 411 13.34 -14.08 12.19
C TYR A 411 13.19 -12.64 12.65
N TRP A 412 12.75 -12.45 13.88
CA TRP A 412 12.54 -11.16 14.51
C TRP A 412 13.59 -10.96 15.62
N PRO A 413 14.73 -10.31 15.35
CA PRO A 413 15.70 -9.97 16.38
C PRO A 413 15.08 -9.10 17.48
N SER A 414 14.28 -8.14 17.08
CA SER A 414 13.55 -7.19 17.95
C SER A 414 12.20 -6.81 17.30
N GLU A 415 11.45 -5.95 17.92
CA GLU A 415 10.24 -5.33 17.35
C GLU A 415 10.55 -4.29 16.25
N PHE A 416 11.82 -3.85 16.14
CA PHE A 416 12.28 -2.84 15.18
C PHE A 416 13.08 -3.44 14.02
N SER A 417 13.23 -4.76 13.96
CA SER A 417 14.02 -5.39 12.91
C SER A 417 13.50 -6.78 12.55
N GLN A 418 13.59 -7.09 11.27
CA GLN A 418 13.18 -8.36 10.69
C GLN A 418 14.25 -8.85 9.72
N ILE A 419 14.52 -10.15 9.74
CA ILE A 419 15.33 -10.85 8.77
C ILE A 419 14.44 -11.92 8.14
N ARG A 420 14.33 -11.93 6.83
CA ARG A 420 13.51 -12.90 6.10
C ARG A 420 14.35 -13.57 5.03
N GLY A 421 14.33 -14.89 4.99
CA GLY A 421 14.84 -15.68 3.89
C GLY A 421 13.68 -16.27 3.11
N GLN A 422 13.74 -16.20 1.79
CA GLN A 422 12.75 -16.79 0.89
C GLN A 422 13.46 -17.56 -0.21
N TYR A 423 13.12 -18.83 -0.38
CA TYR A 423 13.49 -19.57 -1.58
C TYR A 423 12.31 -19.58 -2.52
N ARG A 424 12.52 -19.13 -3.77
CA ARG A 424 11.51 -19.05 -4.82
C ARG A 424 11.86 -19.94 -6.00
N PHE A 425 10.92 -20.82 -6.34
CA PHE A 425 10.92 -21.55 -7.59
C PHE A 425 9.80 -21.02 -8.48
N GLY A 426 10.15 -20.55 -9.69
CA GLY A 426 9.21 -20.03 -10.68
C GLY A 426 9.28 -20.85 -11.97
N ASN A 427 8.13 -21.20 -12.52
CA ASN A 427 7.97 -21.78 -13.83
C ASN A 427 7.12 -20.79 -14.66
N TYR A 428 7.81 -19.95 -15.39
CA TYR A 428 7.19 -18.95 -16.24
C TYR A 428 6.78 -19.55 -17.59
N ALA A 429 5.82 -18.92 -18.23
CA ALA A 429 5.40 -19.27 -19.57
C ALA A 429 6.59 -19.39 -20.53
N GLN A 430 6.41 -20.16 -21.59
CA GLN A 430 7.45 -20.46 -22.60
C GLN A 430 8.66 -21.24 -22.06
N GLY A 431 8.48 -21.96 -20.94
CA GLY A 431 9.51 -22.85 -20.38
C GLY A 431 10.64 -22.16 -19.62
N ASN A 432 10.53 -20.86 -19.35
CA ASN A 432 11.50 -20.15 -18.53
C ASN A 432 11.35 -20.53 -17.05
N LYS A 433 12.46 -20.88 -16.40
CA LYS A 433 12.49 -21.25 -14.98
C LYS A 433 13.33 -20.28 -14.18
N ALA A 434 12.88 -19.99 -12.96
CA ALA A 434 13.63 -19.23 -11.98
C ALA A 434 13.85 -20.07 -10.73
N ASN A 435 15.06 -19.98 -10.17
CA ASN A 435 15.45 -20.53 -8.88
C ASN A 435 16.25 -19.47 -8.15
N GLU A 436 15.70 -18.91 -7.10
CA GLU A 436 16.31 -17.79 -6.38
C GLU A 436 16.20 -17.96 -4.89
N MET A 437 17.25 -17.56 -4.21
CA MET A 437 17.28 -17.31 -2.78
C MET A 437 17.27 -15.81 -2.55
N LEU A 438 16.28 -15.33 -1.85
CA LEU A 438 16.11 -13.93 -1.48
C LEU A 438 16.35 -13.80 0.03
N ILE A 439 17.04 -12.75 0.44
CA ILE A 439 17.24 -12.38 1.85
C ILE A 439 16.84 -10.92 2.00
N GLN A 440 15.99 -10.64 2.96
CA GLN A 440 15.50 -9.30 3.25
C GLN A 440 15.87 -8.90 4.68
N PHE A 441 16.34 -7.67 4.84
CA PHE A 441 16.54 -7.00 6.12
C PHE A 441 15.65 -5.78 6.19
N VAL A 442 14.69 -5.79 7.11
CA VAL A 442 13.85 -4.64 7.39
C VAL A 442 14.21 -4.08 8.75
N PHE A 443 14.36 -2.76 8.85
CA PHE A 443 14.53 -2.05 10.11
C PHE A 443 13.65 -0.81 10.17
N VAL A 444 13.24 -0.45 11.37
CA VAL A 444 12.35 0.69 11.62
C VAL A 444 13.00 1.63 12.63
N LEU A 445 13.01 2.92 12.31
CA LEU A 445 13.44 4.01 13.20
C LEU A 445 12.22 4.90 13.49
N GLY A 446 12.08 5.35 14.75
CA GLY A 446 11.02 6.27 15.16
C GLY A 446 9.76 5.62 15.70
N ALA A 447 8.66 6.34 15.66
CA ALA A 447 7.36 5.80 16.05
C ALA A 447 6.97 4.67 15.11
N HIS A 448 6.53 3.53 15.65
CA HIS A 448 6.09 2.40 14.85
C HIS A 448 4.98 2.88 13.92
N GLY A 449 5.26 2.92 12.62
CA GLY A 449 4.30 3.35 11.61
C GLY A 449 3.04 2.49 11.58
N ALA A 450 2.03 2.91 10.84
CA ALA A 450 0.71 2.28 10.76
C ALA A 450 0.71 0.85 10.19
N HIS A 451 1.86 0.30 9.84
CA HIS A 451 2.00 -1.05 9.31
C HIS A 451 2.59 -1.98 10.39
N PRO A 452 1.75 -2.62 11.22
CA PRO A 452 2.25 -3.65 12.13
C PRO A 452 2.75 -4.84 11.31
N PHE A 453 4.00 -5.22 11.54
CA PHE A 453 4.57 -6.45 11.01
C PHE A 453 3.81 -7.70 11.47
#